data_e1f700dfea64174e002acd06de53507b
#
_entry.id   e1f700dfea64174e002acd06de53507b
#
_cell.length_a   1.000
_cell.length_b   1.000
_cell.length_c   1.000
_cell.angle_alpha   90.00
_cell.angle_beta   90.00
_cell.angle_gamma   90.00
#
_symmetry.space_group_name_H-M   'P 1'
#
loop_
_entity.id
_entity.type
_entity.pdbx_description
1 polymer ?
#
loop_
_entity_poly.entity_id
_entity_poly.type
_entity_poly.pdbx_seq_one_letter_code
_entity_poly.pdbx_strand_id
1 'polypeptide(L)'
;DMLKVPRNFLSIFVGLIDGDGYIAITKTPKNYIRIDLILSLDIRDLDLINYIHSVLKVGRVNKYHKFNLVKLTISRTDLQTIVFPLLVYHNLYFLTDTRRAQFDKAMFILQNNIKKYSELPNKFSVYNKLPETAEDYCKLDFFFFFIVGFTMAEGSFYIKNNNDICFSLKQRTHKLLFEAFRILFNTKVKIDTSAPAARSAAGVSGRGGKAAPGEGNYDKFAVSSVNDIQKVVEFFSLQGRRAAPGPLSSDKSRLGASNLHPLVGYKLTQYNNWIEEIRKNPRYKNVELPERN
;
A
#
# COMPACT_ATOMS: atom_id res chain seq x y z
N ASP A 1 23.27 -8.25 10.47
CA ASP A 1 22.52 -8.59 9.25
C ASP A 1 21.23 -7.78 9.03
N MET A 2 20.68 -7.15 10.10
CA MET A 2 19.50 -6.28 9.99
C MET A 2 19.69 -5.12 8.99
N LEU A 3 20.84 -4.46 8.98
CA LEU A 3 21.13 -3.34 8.07
C LEU A 3 21.27 -3.73 6.59
N LYS A 4 21.25 -5.02 6.28
CA LYS A 4 21.28 -5.51 4.88
C LYS A 4 19.93 -5.52 4.19
N VAL A 5 18.83 -5.27 4.92
CA VAL A 5 17.49 -5.18 4.29
C VAL A 5 17.42 -3.89 3.47
N PRO A 6 17.16 -3.98 2.13
CA PRO A 6 17.20 -2.80 1.27
C PRO A 6 16.10 -1.79 1.64
N ARG A 7 16.45 -0.51 1.71
CA ARG A 7 15.49 0.57 2.01
C ARG A 7 14.32 0.61 1.03
N ASN A 8 14.57 0.39 -0.26
CA ASN A 8 13.52 0.36 -1.28
C ASN A 8 12.50 -0.76 -1.03
N PHE A 9 12.98 -1.95 -0.64
CA PHE A 9 12.11 -3.05 -0.23
C PHE A 9 11.23 -2.65 0.97
N LEU A 10 11.82 -2.02 2.00
CA LEU A 10 11.08 -1.56 3.17
C LEU A 10 10.04 -0.49 2.81
N SER A 11 10.35 0.39 1.86
CA SER A 11 9.42 1.41 1.37
C SER A 11 8.21 0.77 0.65
N ILE A 12 8.45 -0.26 -0.17
CA ILE A 12 7.40 -1.07 -0.80
C ILE A 12 6.58 -1.79 0.28
N PHE A 13 7.24 -2.40 1.26
CA PHE A 13 6.58 -3.08 2.37
C PHE A 13 5.66 -2.13 3.15
N VAL A 14 6.12 -0.91 3.47
CA VAL A 14 5.29 0.11 4.14
C VAL A 14 4.04 0.44 3.32
N GLY A 15 4.17 0.65 2.01
CA GLY A 15 3.03 0.91 1.13
C GLY A 15 2.03 -0.25 1.07
N LEU A 16 2.52 -1.47 1.02
CA LEU A 16 1.69 -2.68 1.03
C LEU A 16 0.94 -2.84 2.36
N ILE A 17 1.60 -2.61 3.49
CA ILE A 17 0.96 -2.66 4.82
C ILE A 17 -0.04 -1.51 4.99
N ASP A 18 0.24 -0.33 4.46
CA ASP A 18 -0.69 0.80 4.50
C ASP A 18 -2.00 0.49 3.74
N GLY A 19 -1.92 -0.24 2.63
CA GLY A 19 -3.09 -0.72 1.90
C GLY A 19 -3.80 -1.88 2.61
N ASP A 20 -3.19 -3.05 2.64
CA ASP A 20 -3.82 -4.33 3.02
C ASP A 20 -3.44 -4.87 4.40
N GLY A 21 -2.43 -4.28 5.05
CA GLY A 21 -2.00 -4.71 6.37
C GLY A 21 -2.69 -3.98 7.52
N TYR A 22 -2.42 -4.41 8.74
CA TYR A 22 -2.79 -3.70 9.96
C TYR A 22 -1.92 -4.11 11.15
N ILE A 23 -1.85 -3.24 12.16
CA ILE A 23 -1.16 -3.52 13.42
C ILE A 23 -2.23 -3.71 14.48
N ALA A 24 -2.43 -4.96 14.89
CA ALA A 24 -3.39 -5.33 15.91
C ALA A 24 -2.77 -5.17 17.30
N ILE A 25 -3.44 -4.40 18.16
CA ILE A 25 -3.09 -4.24 19.57
C ILE A 25 -4.26 -4.78 20.37
N THR A 26 -4.12 -5.98 20.92
CA THR A 26 -5.22 -6.70 21.55
C THR A 26 -4.90 -7.06 23.00
N LYS A 27 -5.96 -7.19 23.81
CA LYS A 27 -5.89 -7.63 25.19
C LYS A 27 -6.00 -9.16 25.27
N THR A 28 -5.06 -9.80 25.95
CA THR A 28 -5.16 -11.22 26.27
C THR A 28 -6.09 -11.46 27.49
N PRO A 29 -6.59 -12.70 27.72
CA PRO A 29 -7.39 -13.00 28.90
C PRO A 29 -6.68 -12.66 30.23
N LYS A 30 -5.35 -12.72 30.24
CA LYS A 30 -4.53 -12.34 31.42
C LYS A 30 -4.17 -10.85 31.48
N ASN A 31 -4.89 -10.01 30.74
CA ASN A 31 -4.67 -8.56 30.69
C ASN A 31 -3.33 -8.11 30.08
N TYR A 32 -2.57 -8.99 29.41
CA TYR A 32 -1.37 -8.58 28.69
C TYR A 32 -1.71 -8.00 27.32
N ILE A 33 -0.82 -7.13 26.83
CA ILE A 33 -0.91 -6.56 25.48
C ILE A 33 -0.24 -7.49 24.49
N ARG A 34 -0.98 -7.89 23.47
CA ARG A 34 -0.47 -8.53 22.27
C ARG A 34 -0.40 -7.52 21.14
N ILE A 35 0.72 -7.51 20.41
CA ILE A 35 0.93 -6.66 19.21
C ILE A 35 1.34 -7.58 18.06
N ASP A 36 0.58 -7.54 16.99
CA ASP A 36 0.88 -8.29 15.77
C ASP A 36 0.73 -7.35 14.57
N LEU A 37 1.71 -7.32 13.66
CA LEU A 37 1.53 -6.80 12.32
C LEU A 37 1.04 -7.95 11.44
N ILE A 38 -0.07 -7.73 10.76
CA ILE A 38 -0.76 -8.75 9.97
C ILE A 38 -0.93 -8.24 8.55
N LEU A 39 -0.50 -9.05 7.58
CA LEU A 39 -0.77 -8.87 6.16
C LEU A 39 -1.53 -10.10 5.67
N SER A 40 -2.77 -9.89 5.23
CA SER A 40 -3.63 -10.93 4.65
C SER A 40 -3.89 -10.63 3.19
N LEU A 41 -3.49 -11.55 2.31
CA LEU A 41 -3.67 -11.42 0.86
C LEU A 41 -4.40 -12.65 0.31
N ASP A 42 -4.88 -12.53 -0.92
CA ASP A 42 -5.38 -13.68 -1.67
C ASP A 42 -4.29 -14.75 -1.81
N ILE A 43 -4.66 -16.03 -1.84
CA ILE A 43 -3.70 -17.14 -1.93
C ILE A 43 -2.83 -17.07 -3.19
N ARG A 44 -3.30 -16.38 -4.25
CA ARG A 44 -2.51 -16.12 -5.48
C ARG A 44 -1.27 -15.27 -5.23
N ASP A 45 -1.25 -14.49 -4.13
CA ASP A 45 -0.10 -13.69 -3.68
C ASP A 45 0.82 -14.43 -2.70
N LEU A 46 0.73 -15.77 -2.64
CA LEU A 46 1.62 -16.59 -1.80
C LEU A 46 3.10 -16.31 -2.09
N ASP A 47 3.47 -16.14 -3.36
CA ASP A 47 4.85 -15.86 -3.75
C ASP A 47 5.33 -14.49 -3.24
N LEU A 48 4.45 -13.48 -3.24
CA LEU A 48 4.73 -12.18 -2.64
C LEU A 48 4.96 -12.30 -1.12
N ILE A 49 4.09 -13.02 -0.41
CA ILE A 49 4.24 -13.25 1.03
C ILE A 49 5.53 -14.01 1.35
N ASN A 50 5.86 -15.05 0.58
CA ASN A 50 7.09 -15.81 0.74
C ASN A 50 8.34 -14.95 0.46
N TYR A 51 8.28 -14.10 -0.55
CA TYR A 51 9.34 -13.14 -0.85
C TYR A 51 9.57 -12.18 0.33
N ILE A 52 8.51 -11.55 0.84
CA ILE A 52 8.60 -10.66 2.01
C ILE A 52 9.21 -11.40 3.21
N HIS A 53 8.72 -12.59 3.51
CA HIS A 53 9.23 -13.41 4.62
C HIS A 53 10.71 -13.78 4.43
N SER A 54 11.14 -14.11 3.21
CA SER A 54 12.53 -14.46 2.89
C SER A 54 13.50 -13.29 3.09
N VAL A 55 13.04 -12.06 2.83
CA VAL A 55 13.86 -10.84 3.01
C VAL A 55 13.90 -10.38 4.46
N LEU A 56 12.75 -10.34 5.14
CA LEU A 56 12.67 -9.90 6.54
C LEU A 56 13.16 -10.97 7.52
N LYS A 57 13.04 -12.27 7.17
CA LYS A 57 13.39 -13.42 7.98
C LYS A 57 12.70 -13.47 9.35
N VAL A 58 11.53 -12.85 9.46
CA VAL A 58 10.72 -12.81 10.69
C VAL A 58 9.24 -13.05 10.37
N GLY A 59 8.50 -13.44 11.41
CA GLY A 59 7.08 -13.71 11.31
C GLY A 59 6.76 -15.16 10.90
N ARG A 60 5.48 -15.42 10.71
CA ARG A 60 4.94 -16.72 10.32
C ARG A 60 4.00 -16.58 9.14
N VAL A 61 4.13 -17.46 8.17
CA VAL A 61 3.26 -17.56 7.01
C VAL A 61 2.26 -18.71 7.21
N ASN A 62 0.97 -18.39 7.18
CA ASN A 62 -0.12 -19.36 7.29
C ASN A 62 -1.01 -19.30 6.05
N LYS A 63 -1.39 -20.47 5.53
CA LYS A 63 -2.29 -20.63 4.38
C LYS A 63 -3.67 -21.06 4.87
N TYR A 64 -4.70 -20.40 4.38
CA TYR A 64 -6.10 -20.67 4.72
C TYR A 64 -6.88 -21.03 3.44
N HIS A 65 -6.68 -22.23 2.93
CA HIS A 65 -7.24 -22.69 1.66
C HIS A 65 -8.75 -22.53 1.57
N LYS A 66 -9.47 -22.81 2.68
CA LYS A 66 -10.94 -22.64 2.74
C LYS A 66 -11.40 -21.21 2.42
N PHE A 67 -10.55 -20.21 2.69
CA PHE A 67 -10.86 -18.79 2.51
C PHE A 67 -10.07 -18.15 1.36
N ASN A 68 -9.30 -18.95 0.62
CA ASN A 68 -8.38 -18.45 -0.41
C ASN A 68 -7.44 -17.33 0.08
N LEU A 69 -6.94 -17.45 1.32
CA LEU A 69 -6.09 -16.46 1.95
C LEU A 69 -4.72 -17.02 2.32
N VAL A 70 -3.73 -16.16 2.24
CA VAL A 70 -2.41 -16.33 2.85
C VAL A 70 -2.15 -15.16 3.80
N LYS A 71 -1.56 -15.45 4.95
CA LYS A 71 -1.35 -14.46 5.99
C LYS A 71 0.10 -14.51 6.50
N LEU A 72 0.75 -13.34 6.50
CA LEU A 72 1.98 -13.10 7.24
C LEU A 72 1.63 -12.44 8.58
N THR A 73 2.10 -13.00 9.68
CA THR A 73 1.93 -12.44 11.02
C THR A 73 3.31 -12.24 11.65
N ILE A 74 3.64 -10.99 11.99
CA ILE A 74 4.88 -10.62 12.67
C ILE A 74 4.50 -10.19 14.09
N SER A 75 5.01 -10.91 15.08
CA SER A 75 4.63 -10.74 16.49
C SER A 75 5.46 -9.66 17.19
N ARG A 76 5.02 -9.29 18.39
CA ARG A 76 5.60 -8.23 19.23
C ARG A 76 7.12 -8.24 19.28
N THR A 77 7.75 -9.40 19.52
CA THR A 77 9.21 -9.50 19.65
C THR A 77 9.93 -9.10 18.37
N ASP A 78 9.50 -9.65 17.23
CA ASP A 78 10.10 -9.33 15.92
C ASP A 78 9.83 -7.89 15.51
N LEU A 79 8.65 -7.34 15.85
CA LEU A 79 8.33 -5.93 15.63
C LEU A 79 9.26 -5.03 16.45
N GLN A 80 9.46 -5.34 17.72
CA GLN A 80 10.26 -4.54 18.65
C GLN A 80 11.76 -4.59 18.32
N THR A 81 12.27 -5.75 17.91
CA THR A 81 13.72 -5.97 17.77
C THR A 81 14.23 -5.83 16.34
N ILE A 82 13.35 -5.95 15.34
CA ILE A 82 13.76 -5.97 13.93
C ILE A 82 12.96 -4.97 13.08
N VAL A 83 11.64 -5.16 12.93
CA VAL A 83 10.89 -4.42 11.91
C VAL A 83 10.78 -2.93 12.22
N PHE A 84 10.33 -2.56 13.42
CA PHE A 84 10.18 -1.16 13.77
C PHE A 84 11.53 -0.42 13.89
N PRO A 85 12.58 -1.00 14.47
CA PRO A 85 13.92 -0.40 14.39
C PRO A 85 14.41 -0.15 12.95
N LEU A 86 14.15 -1.06 12.01
CA LEU A 86 14.49 -0.86 10.60
C LEU A 86 13.72 0.32 9.99
N LEU A 87 12.41 0.42 10.24
CA LEU A 87 11.60 1.54 9.75
C LEU A 87 12.09 2.88 10.30
N VAL A 88 12.38 2.94 11.60
CA VAL A 88 12.90 4.16 12.25
C VAL A 88 14.28 4.53 11.71
N TYR A 89 15.20 3.57 11.60
CA TYR A 89 16.54 3.79 11.07
C TYR A 89 16.54 4.36 9.65
N HIS A 90 15.63 3.87 8.79
CA HIS A 90 15.49 4.33 7.41
C HIS A 90 14.56 5.53 7.25
N ASN A 91 14.06 6.10 8.35
CA ASN A 91 13.07 7.18 8.34
C ASN A 91 11.83 6.86 7.46
N LEU A 92 11.32 5.63 7.61
CA LEU A 92 10.12 5.15 6.93
C LEU A 92 8.94 5.12 7.90
N TYR A 93 7.78 5.54 7.44
CA TYR A 93 6.55 5.57 8.24
C TYR A 93 5.31 5.43 7.38
N PHE A 94 4.21 5.04 8.00
CA PHE A 94 2.92 4.88 7.31
C PHE A 94 2.31 6.24 6.97
N LEU A 95 1.67 6.32 5.81
CA LEU A 95 1.15 7.55 5.25
C LEU A 95 -0.37 7.67 5.34
N THR A 96 -1.09 6.62 5.74
CA THR A 96 -2.52 6.69 6.03
C THR A 96 -2.76 6.95 7.52
N ASP A 97 -3.77 7.75 7.85
CA ASP A 97 -4.09 8.11 9.25
C ASP A 97 -4.30 6.88 10.14
N THR A 98 -5.04 5.88 9.63
CA THR A 98 -5.36 4.67 10.38
C THR A 98 -4.11 3.87 10.73
N ARG A 99 -3.24 3.63 9.74
CA ARG A 99 -2.04 2.84 9.94
C ARG A 99 -1.02 3.58 10.79
N ARG A 100 -0.94 4.89 10.57
CA ARG A 100 -0.11 5.78 11.37
C ARG A 100 -0.49 5.72 12.85
N ALA A 101 -1.79 5.84 13.16
CA ALA A 101 -2.27 5.76 14.54
C ALA A 101 -1.98 4.40 15.20
N GLN A 102 -2.13 3.31 14.45
CA GLN A 102 -1.77 1.96 14.94
C GLN A 102 -0.27 1.84 15.24
N PHE A 103 0.57 2.35 14.34
CA PHE A 103 2.02 2.35 14.52
C PHE A 103 2.46 3.18 15.72
N ASP A 104 1.95 4.42 15.83
CA ASP A 104 2.29 5.31 16.95
C ASP A 104 1.89 4.70 18.29
N LYS A 105 0.72 4.07 18.37
CA LYS A 105 0.27 3.36 19.56
C LYS A 105 1.18 2.17 19.88
N ALA A 106 1.54 1.37 18.90
CA ALA A 106 2.45 0.24 19.08
C ALA A 106 3.83 0.70 19.56
N MET A 107 4.40 1.74 18.92
CA MET A 107 5.69 2.31 19.31
C MET A 107 5.67 2.84 20.74
N PHE A 108 4.62 3.57 21.13
CA PHE A 108 4.46 4.07 22.50
C PHE A 108 4.48 2.91 23.50
N ILE A 109 3.72 1.84 23.25
CA ILE A 109 3.67 0.66 24.13
C ILE A 109 5.04 0.01 24.26
N LEU A 110 5.76 -0.15 23.16
CA LEU A 110 7.06 -0.81 23.13
C LEU A 110 8.14 0.00 23.80
N GLN A 111 8.21 1.32 23.55
CA GLN A 111 9.22 2.21 24.13
C GLN A 111 9.04 2.40 25.64
N ASN A 112 7.80 2.42 26.12
CA ASN A 112 7.50 2.55 27.54
C ASN A 112 7.40 1.18 28.26
N ASN A 113 7.69 0.08 27.54
CA ASN A 113 7.66 -1.29 28.07
C ASN A 113 6.32 -1.65 28.76
N ILE A 114 5.20 -1.11 28.25
CA ILE A 114 3.87 -1.37 28.80
C ILE A 114 3.48 -2.82 28.52
N LYS A 115 3.16 -3.57 29.56
CA LYS A 115 2.83 -4.99 29.45
C LYS A 115 1.34 -5.28 29.60
N LYS A 116 0.66 -4.55 30.47
CA LYS A 116 -0.75 -4.74 30.76
C LYS A 116 -1.64 -3.74 30.05
N TYR A 117 -2.76 -4.21 29.54
CA TYR A 117 -3.70 -3.37 28.81
C TYR A 117 -4.32 -2.26 29.67
N SER A 118 -4.50 -2.50 30.97
CA SER A 118 -4.98 -1.53 31.95
C SER A 118 -4.00 -0.37 32.22
N GLU A 119 -2.73 -0.51 31.82
CA GLU A 119 -1.70 0.53 31.97
C GLU A 119 -1.67 1.51 30.79
N LEU A 120 -2.50 1.28 29.74
CA LEU A 120 -2.53 2.14 28.58
C LEU A 120 -3.13 3.51 28.91
N PRO A 121 -2.45 4.60 28.57
CA PRO A 121 -3.02 5.94 28.71
C PRO A 121 -4.11 6.19 27.67
N ASN A 122 -5.00 7.12 27.97
CA ASN A 122 -6.07 7.53 27.05
C ASN A 122 -5.56 8.30 25.82
N LYS A 123 -4.35 8.87 25.90
CA LYS A 123 -3.70 9.63 24.80
C LYS A 123 -2.31 9.11 24.57
N PHE A 124 -1.87 9.11 23.30
CA PHE A 124 -0.56 8.69 22.88
C PHE A 124 0.16 9.84 22.18
N SER A 125 1.49 9.91 22.35
CA SER A 125 2.32 10.83 21.59
C SER A 125 2.40 10.40 20.14
N VAL A 126 2.32 11.36 19.22
CA VAL A 126 2.51 11.13 17.78
C VAL A 126 4.00 11.31 17.47
N TYR A 127 4.62 10.28 16.90
CA TYR A 127 6.07 10.28 16.62
C TYR A 127 6.48 11.20 15.50
N ASN A 128 5.80 11.10 14.36
CA ASN A 128 6.04 11.94 13.21
C ASN A 128 4.70 12.51 12.74
N LYS A 129 4.68 13.75 12.30
CA LYS A 129 3.51 14.32 11.66
C LYS A 129 3.39 13.77 10.24
N LEU A 130 2.17 13.54 9.78
CA LEU A 130 1.91 13.32 8.36
C LEU A 130 2.18 14.62 7.59
N PRO A 131 2.56 14.51 6.29
CA PRO A 131 2.67 15.69 5.44
C PRO A 131 1.39 16.51 5.43
N GLU A 132 1.52 17.83 5.43
CA GLU A 132 0.38 18.77 5.51
C GLU A 132 -0.16 19.15 4.12
N THR A 133 0.62 18.92 3.07
CA THR A 133 0.23 19.17 1.68
C THR A 133 0.49 17.97 0.80
N ALA A 134 -0.18 17.90 -0.35
CA ALA A 134 0.05 16.85 -1.33
C ALA A 134 1.47 16.90 -1.91
N GLU A 135 2.02 18.10 -2.09
CA GLU A 135 3.38 18.33 -2.55
C GLU A 135 4.42 17.80 -1.56
N ASP A 136 4.15 17.88 -0.26
CA ASP A 136 5.05 17.36 0.77
C ASP A 136 5.09 15.83 0.80
N TYR A 137 3.99 15.15 0.47
CA TYR A 137 4.02 13.70 0.22
C TYR A 137 4.95 13.37 -0.95
N CYS A 138 4.88 14.13 -2.05
CA CYS A 138 5.71 13.91 -3.23
C CYS A 138 7.21 14.16 -2.97
N LYS A 139 7.56 14.95 -1.95
CA LYS A 139 8.95 15.22 -1.54
C LYS A 139 9.56 14.11 -0.69
N LEU A 140 8.74 13.18 -0.18
CA LEU A 140 9.26 12.04 0.56
C LEU A 140 10.09 11.17 -0.38
N ASP A 141 11.34 10.93 -0.03
CA ASP A 141 12.29 10.19 -0.85
C ASP A 141 11.90 8.70 -1.04
N PHE A 142 11.04 8.17 -0.18
CA PHE A 142 10.50 6.83 -0.29
C PHE A 142 9.13 6.75 -0.98
N PHE A 143 8.51 7.88 -1.35
CA PHE A 143 7.12 7.93 -1.83
C PHE A 143 6.90 7.12 -3.12
N PHE A 144 7.86 7.13 -4.04
CA PHE A 144 7.79 6.34 -5.26
C PHE A 144 7.62 4.84 -4.94
N PHE A 145 8.47 4.28 -4.11
CA PHE A 145 8.41 2.87 -3.74
C PHE A 145 7.22 2.56 -2.82
N PHE A 146 6.81 3.53 -2.00
CA PHE A 146 5.56 3.44 -1.24
C PHE A 146 4.37 3.21 -2.17
N ILE A 147 4.24 3.98 -3.27
CA ILE A 147 3.15 3.82 -4.23
C ILE A 147 3.21 2.45 -4.92
N VAL A 148 4.38 1.91 -5.21
CA VAL A 148 4.51 0.55 -5.76
C VAL A 148 3.87 -0.46 -4.79
N GLY A 149 4.20 -0.41 -3.50
CA GLY A 149 3.60 -1.26 -2.48
C GLY A 149 2.11 -1.03 -2.31
N PHE A 150 1.69 0.23 -2.26
CA PHE A 150 0.28 0.61 -2.17
C PHE A 150 -0.53 0.15 -3.38
N THR A 151 0.06 0.17 -4.58
CA THR A 151 -0.56 -0.36 -5.80
C THR A 151 -0.73 -1.87 -5.74
N MET A 152 0.21 -2.61 -5.17
CA MET A 152 0.04 -4.06 -4.98
C MET A 152 -1.15 -4.40 -4.08
N ALA A 153 -1.45 -3.54 -3.10
CA ALA A 153 -2.64 -3.66 -2.24
C ALA A 153 -3.91 -3.15 -2.93
N GLU A 154 -3.93 -1.90 -3.34
CA GLU A 154 -5.14 -1.12 -3.68
C GLU A 154 -5.26 -0.76 -5.16
N GLY A 155 -4.29 -1.14 -5.98
CA GLY A 155 -4.27 -0.84 -7.40
C GLY A 155 -5.12 -1.81 -8.23
N SER A 156 -5.68 -1.29 -9.31
CA SER A 156 -6.37 -2.09 -10.32
C SER A 156 -5.94 -1.69 -11.73
N PHE A 157 -5.53 -2.70 -12.51
CA PHE A 157 -5.29 -2.62 -13.94
C PHE A 157 -6.44 -3.34 -14.63
N TYR A 158 -7.29 -2.61 -15.37
CA TYR A 158 -8.50 -3.19 -15.92
C TYR A 158 -8.95 -2.52 -17.22
N ILE A 159 -9.92 -3.13 -17.88
CA ILE A 159 -10.53 -2.64 -19.12
C ILE A 159 -12.01 -2.44 -18.83
N LYS A 160 -12.53 -1.28 -19.21
CA LYS A 160 -13.98 -0.99 -19.13
C LYS A 160 -14.76 -1.69 -20.24
N ASN A 161 -16.07 -1.77 -20.08
CA ASN A 161 -16.98 -2.35 -21.09
C ASN A 161 -16.93 -1.63 -22.46
N ASN A 162 -16.53 -0.35 -22.47
CA ASN A 162 -16.30 0.45 -23.68
C ASN A 162 -14.89 0.29 -24.26
N ASN A 163 -14.13 -0.71 -23.82
CA ASN A 163 -12.74 -0.98 -24.18
C ASN A 163 -11.72 0.10 -23.76
N ASP A 164 -12.08 1.01 -22.86
CA ASP A 164 -11.11 1.92 -22.29
C ASP A 164 -10.14 1.19 -21.34
N ILE A 165 -8.87 1.36 -21.58
CA ILE A 165 -7.80 0.91 -20.70
C ILE A 165 -7.77 1.79 -19.45
N CYS A 166 -7.74 1.19 -18.27
CA CYS A 166 -7.81 1.92 -17.01
C CYS A 166 -6.80 1.44 -15.98
N PHE A 167 -6.32 2.41 -15.20
CA PHE A 167 -5.61 2.18 -13.95
C PHE A 167 -6.29 2.96 -12.84
N SER A 168 -6.41 2.38 -11.66
CA SER A 168 -6.95 3.07 -10.49
C SER A 168 -6.33 2.64 -9.19
N LEU A 169 -6.31 3.57 -8.24
CA LEU A 169 -6.07 3.35 -6.81
C LEU A 169 -7.33 3.76 -6.06
N LYS A 170 -7.75 2.97 -5.07
CA LYS A 170 -8.95 3.24 -4.28
C LYS A 170 -8.73 2.80 -2.84
N GLN A 171 -8.99 3.69 -1.89
CA GLN A 171 -8.89 3.41 -0.46
C GLN A 171 -9.87 4.30 0.30
N ARG A 172 -10.06 4.04 1.59
CA ARG A 172 -10.77 4.95 2.50
C ARG A 172 -10.21 6.36 2.38
N THR A 173 -11.03 7.37 2.68
CA THR A 173 -10.71 8.78 2.45
C THR A 173 -9.35 9.21 3.01
N HIS A 174 -8.45 9.60 2.10
CA HIS A 174 -7.13 10.19 2.36
C HIS A 174 -6.81 11.23 1.29
N LYS A 175 -7.56 12.33 1.31
CA LYS A 175 -7.55 13.32 0.23
C LYS A 175 -6.16 13.78 -0.19
N LEU A 176 -5.31 14.18 0.76
CA LEU A 176 -3.96 14.69 0.44
C LEU A 176 -3.07 13.61 -0.19
N LEU A 177 -3.15 12.37 0.28
CA LEU A 177 -2.40 11.25 -0.29
C LEU A 177 -2.83 10.98 -1.74
N PHE A 178 -4.13 11.01 -2.01
CA PHE A 178 -4.66 10.80 -3.37
C PHE A 178 -4.35 11.98 -4.30
N GLU A 179 -4.37 13.21 -3.81
CA GLU A 179 -3.88 14.38 -4.56
C GLU A 179 -2.37 14.24 -4.84
N ALA A 180 -1.59 13.70 -3.92
CA ALA A 180 -0.18 13.41 -4.17
C ALA A 180 0.02 12.35 -5.27
N PHE A 181 -0.82 11.31 -5.36
CA PHE A 181 -0.81 10.39 -6.50
C PHE A 181 -1.05 11.12 -7.81
N ARG A 182 -2.04 12.01 -7.85
CA ARG A 182 -2.33 12.83 -9.03
C ARG A 182 -1.12 13.67 -9.47
N ILE A 183 -0.43 14.29 -8.52
CA ILE A 183 0.78 15.08 -8.77
C ILE A 183 1.92 14.19 -9.29
N LEU A 184 2.17 13.06 -8.62
CA LEU A 184 3.26 12.17 -8.98
C LEU A 184 3.09 11.55 -10.38
N PHE A 185 1.85 11.12 -10.73
CA PHE A 185 1.53 10.65 -12.07
C PHE A 185 1.36 11.80 -13.08
N ASN A 186 1.51 13.05 -12.64
CA ASN A 186 1.37 14.25 -13.47
C ASN A 186 0.09 14.24 -14.33
N THR A 187 -1.05 13.97 -13.69
CA THR A 187 -2.35 13.91 -14.35
C THR A 187 -3.24 15.08 -13.92
N LYS A 188 -4.25 15.39 -14.74
CA LYS A 188 -5.27 16.43 -14.45
C LYS A 188 -6.60 15.83 -13.97
N VAL A 189 -6.66 14.53 -13.76
CA VAL A 189 -7.89 13.87 -13.29
C VAL A 189 -8.29 14.40 -11.91
N LYS A 190 -9.59 14.49 -11.69
CA LYS A 190 -10.11 14.79 -10.35
C LYS A 190 -10.09 13.52 -9.51
N ILE A 191 -9.78 13.66 -8.24
CA ILE A 191 -9.97 12.58 -7.27
C ILE A 191 -11.46 12.44 -7.02
N ASP A 192 -11.99 11.25 -7.28
CA ASP A 192 -13.38 10.91 -7.02
C ASP A 192 -13.54 10.56 -5.55
N THR A 193 -14.33 11.35 -4.84
CA THR A 193 -14.61 11.15 -3.42
C THR A 193 -16.08 10.78 -3.27
N SER A 194 -16.39 9.53 -2.91
CA SER A 194 -17.75 9.13 -2.60
C SER A 194 -18.03 9.33 -1.12
N ALA A 195 -19.06 10.13 -0.82
CA ALA A 195 -19.71 10.11 0.48
C ALA A 195 -20.61 8.86 0.59
N PRO A 196 -20.90 8.33 1.81
CA PRO A 196 -21.97 7.35 1.97
C PRO A 196 -23.24 8.00 1.43
N ALA A 197 -23.99 7.24 0.63
CA ALA A 197 -25.27 7.69 0.14
C ALA A 197 -26.09 8.20 1.33
N ALA A 198 -26.39 9.49 1.35
CA ALA A 198 -27.29 10.07 2.34
C ALA A 198 -28.60 9.27 2.23
N ARG A 199 -28.95 8.51 3.27
CA ARG A 199 -30.26 7.86 3.34
C ARG A 199 -31.28 8.97 3.16
N SER A 200 -31.93 8.99 2.00
CA SER A 200 -33.10 9.85 1.82
C SER A 200 -34.06 9.50 2.93
N ALA A 201 -34.36 10.49 3.78
CA ALA A 201 -35.39 10.43 4.80
C ALA A 201 -36.76 10.47 4.12
N ALA A 202 -37.09 9.42 3.36
CA ALA A 202 -38.44 9.19 2.84
C ALA A 202 -38.84 7.79 3.32
N GLY A 203 -39.77 7.82 4.31
CA GLY A 203 -40.16 6.66 5.06
C GLY A 203 -40.55 5.44 4.26
N VAL A 204 -40.18 4.31 4.82
CA VAL A 204 -41.04 3.13 4.97
C VAL A 204 -40.45 2.26 6.08
N SER A 205 -41.23 1.97 7.08
CA SER A 205 -40.98 0.98 8.12
C SER A 205 -40.82 -0.39 7.50
N GLY A 206 -39.70 -1.07 7.77
CA GLY A 206 -39.55 -2.45 7.35
C GLY A 206 -38.16 -3.01 7.64
N ARG A 207 -38.07 -3.82 8.69
CA ARG A 207 -37.08 -4.83 9.05
C ARG A 207 -35.60 -4.46 8.91
N GLY A 208 -34.92 -4.45 10.06
CA GLY A 208 -33.49 -4.24 10.25
C GLY A 208 -32.61 -5.08 9.35
N GLY A 209 -32.20 -4.55 8.20
CA GLY A 209 -31.07 -5.01 7.44
C GLY A 209 -29.81 -4.32 7.96
N LYS A 210 -28.84 -5.08 8.46
CA LYS A 210 -27.49 -4.59 8.71
C LYS A 210 -26.96 -3.99 7.40
N ALA A 211 -26.46 -2.75 7.43
CA ALA A 211 -25.74 -2.16 6.30
C ALA A 211 -24.64 -3.13 5.84
N ALA A 212 -24.55 -3.37 4.54
CA ALA A 212 -23.52 -4.21 3.98
C ALA A 212 -22.13 -3.65 4.38
N PRO A 213 -21.16 -4.49 4.80
CA PRO A 213 -19.82 -4.02 5.09
C PRO A 213 -19.18 -3.56 3.77
N GLY A 214 -19.00 -2.24 3.58
CA GLY A 214 -18.36 -1.68 2.39
C GLY A 214 -18.76 -0.27 1.98
N GLU A 215 -19.82 0.30 2.52
CA GLU A 215 -20.24 1.68 2.21
C GLU A 215 -19.60 2.69 3.17
N GLY A 216 -18.29 2.88 3.08
CA GLY A 216 -17.56 3.96 3.73
C GLY A 216 -17.13 5.02 2.71
N ASN A 217 -16.81 6.22 3.19
CA ASN A 217 -16.16 7.24 2.36
C ASN A 217 -14.87 6.68 1.76
N TYR A 218 -14.68 6.85 0.47
CA TYR A 218 -13.43 6.49 -0.19
C TYR A 218 -12.99 7.57 -1.16
N ASP A 219 -11.67 7.63 -1.38
CA ASP A 219 -11.06 8.37 -2.46
C ASP A 219 -10.60 7.40 -3.54
N LYS A 220 -10.75 7.82 -4.78
CA LYS A 220 -10.35 7.07 -5.97
C LYS A 220 -9.59 7.99 -6.92
N PHE A 221 -8.37 7.57 -7.25
CA PHE A 221 -7.61 8.05 -8.38
C PHE A 221 -7.83 7.08 -9.54
N ALA A 222 -8.29 7.55 -10.70
CA ALA A 222 -8.50 6.69 -11.87
C ALA A 222 -8.18 7.43 -13.15
N VAL A 223 -7.45 6.78 -14.05
CA VAL A 223 -7.04 7.31 -15.35
C VAL A 223 -7.38 6.36 -16.47
N SER A 224 -7.68 6.93 -17.66
CA SER A 224 -7.97 6.16 -18.88
C SER A 224 -7.61 6.90 -20.17
N SER A 225 -7.16 8.17 -20.11
CA SER A 225 -6.69 8.84 -21.31
C SER A 225 -5.38 8.22 -21.82
N VAL A 226 -5.15 8.26 -23.13
CA VAL A 226 -3.90 7.73 -23.74
C VAL A 226 -2.67 8.33 -23.05
N ASN A 227 -2.68 9.64 -22.83
CA ASN A 227 -1.56 10.35 -22.21
C ASN A 227 -1.35 9.92 -20.75
N ASP A 228 -2.42 9.72 -19.97
CA ASP A 228 -2.29 9.30 -18.58
C ASP A 228 -1.90 7.83 -18.46
N ILE A 229 -2.39 6.96 -19.36
CA ILE A 229 -1.96 5.56 -19.44
C ILE A 229 -0.46 5.47 -19.77
N GLN A 230 0.06 6.32 -20.66
CA GLN A 230 1.50 6.42 -20.92
C GLN A 230 2.28 6.68 -19.63
N LYS A 231 1.84 7.62 -18.80
CA LYS A 231 2.49 7.96 -17.53
C LYS A 231 2.46 6.80 -16.52
N VAL A 232 1.37 6.04 -16.47
CA VAL A 232 1.27 4.85 -15.63
C VAL A 232 2.26 3.77 -16.12
N VAL A 233 2.34 3.53 -17.43
CA VAL A 233 3.30 2.59 -18.01
C VAL A 233 4.72 3.01 -17.69
N GLU A 234 5.07 4.28 -17.86
CA GLU A 234 6.39 4.83 -17.52
C GLU A 234 6.72 4.68 -16.03
N PHE A 235 5.74 4.92 -15.16
CA PHE A 235 5.93 4.79 -13.72
C PHE A 235 6.32 3.36 -13.31
N PHE A 236 5.63 2.35 -13.83
CA PHE A 236 5.90 0.95 -13.50
C PHE A 236 6.95 0.29 -14.40
N SER A 237 7.37 0.93 -15.50
CA SER A 237 8.48 0.47 -16.31
C SER A 237 9.84 0.84 -15.68
N LEU A 238 10.85 0.01 -15.90
CA LEU A 238 12.22 0.32 -15.46
C LEU A 238 12.81 1.57 -16.16
N GLN A 239 12.25 1.98 -17.29
CA GLN A 239 12.69 3.14 -18.06
C GLN A 239 12.29 4.46 -17.40
N GLY A 240 11.15 4.54 -16.74
CA GLY A 240 10.69 5.74 -16.01
C GLY A 240 11.59 6.15 -14.84
N ARG A 241 12.45 5.25 -14.35
CA ARG A 241 13.42 5.54 -13.28
C ARG A 241 14.56 6.47 -13.68
N ARG A 242 14.77 6.71 -14.99
CA ARG A 242 15.80 7.65 -15.49
C ARG A 242 15.37 9.11 -15.41
N ALA A 243 14.09 9.39 -15.24
CA ALA A 243 13.53 10.73 -15.30
C ALA A 243 13.00 11.28 -13.96
N ALA A 244 13.09 10.53 -12.84
CA ALA A 244 12.72 11.07 -11.54
C ALA A 244 13.76 12.11 -11.10
N PRO A 245 13.37 13.39 -10.91
CA PRO A 245 14.29 14.40 -10.37
C PRO A 245 14.51 14.12 -8.88
N GLY A 246 15.66 13.58 -8.53
CA GLY A 246 16.04 13.33 -7.14
C GLY A 246 17.33 12.51 -7.02
N PRO A 247 17.97 12.44 -5.84
CA PRO A 247 19.27 11.80 -5.63
C PRO A 247 19.30 10.28 -5.88
N LEU A 248 18.23 9.69 -6.42
CA LEU A 248 18.09 8.27 -6.75
C LEU A 248 18.82 7.84 -8.03
N SER A 249 19.41 8.78 -8.79
CA SER A 249 20.07 8.47 -10.09
C SER A 249 21.40 7.72 -9.94
N SER A 250 21.97 7.62 -8.75
CA SER A 250 23.31 7.04 -8.55
C SER A 250 23.34 5.63 -7.94
N ASP A 251 22.20 5.07 -7.52
CA ASP A 251 22.19 3.81 -6.77
C ASP A 251 21.64 2.61 -7.55
N LYS A 252 22.24 2.36 -8.73
CA LYS A 252 21.98 1.14 -9.52
C LYS A 252 22.42 -0.15 -8.81
N SER A 253 23.23 -0.04 -7.76
CA SER A 253 23.87 -1.20 -7.10
C SER A 253 23.01 -1.79 -5.95
N ARG A 254 21.94 -1.12 -5.51
CA ARG A 254 21.16 -1.53 -4.34
C ARG A 254 19.84 -2.25 -4.62
N LEU A 255 19.39 -2.27 -5.86
CA LEU A 255 18.46 -3.29 -6.34
C LEU A 255 19.36 -4.43 -6.81
N GLY A 256 19.60 -5.42 -5.97
CA GLY A 256 20.44 -6.57 -6.33
C GLY A 256 20.22 -6.96 -7.79
N ALA A 257 21.28 -7.23 -8.52
CA ALA A 257 21.48 -7.37 -9.98
C ALA A 257 20.47 -8.21 -10.78
N SER A 258 19.18 -8.04 -10.54
CA SER A 258 18.12 -8.64 -11.34
C SER A 258 17.23 -7.53 -11.90
N ASN A 259 16.94 -7.60 -13.19
CA ASN A 259 15.94 -6.80 -13.92
C ASN A 259 14.51 -7.06 -13.41
N LEU A 260 14.30 -7.07 -12.08
CA LEU A 260 13.00 -7.37 -11.49
C LEU A 260 12.06 -6.19 -11.66
N HIS A 261 10.87 -6.48 -12.15
CA HIS A 261 9.77 -5.53 -12.20
C HIS A 261 9.43 -5.02 -10.78
N PRO A 262 9.06 -3.73 -10.60
CA PRO A 262 8.73 -3.20 -9.27
C PRO A 262 7.52 -3.89 -8.64
N LEU A 263 6.53 -4.29 -9.46
CA LEU A 263 5.38 -5.09 -9.01
C LEU A 263 5.78 -6.56 -8.90
N VAL A 264 5.21 -7.27 -7.92
CA VAL A 264 5.45 -8.69 -7.64
C VAL A 264 4.10 -9.39 -7.44
N GLY A 265 4.09 -10.74 -7.56
CA GLY A 265 2.92 -11.57 -7.30
C GLY A 265 1.82 -11.39 -8.33
N TYR A 266 0.57 -11.57 -7.89
CA TYR A 266 -0.59 -11.51 -8.78
C TYR A 266 -0.78 -10.13 -9.43
N LYS A 267 -0.38 -9.05 -8.78
CA LYS A 267 -0.43 -7.70 -9.35
C LYS A 267 0.47 -7.54 -10.57
N LEU A 268 1.63 -8.18 -10.59
CA LEU A 268 2.49 -8.22 -11.77
C LEU A 268 1.80 -8.96 -12.94
N THR A 269 1.13 -10.07 -12.65
CA THR A 269 0.34 -10.79 -13.66
C THR A 269 -0.77 -9.91 -14.24
N GLN A 270 -1.51 -9.18 -13.39
CA GLN A 270 -2.53 -8.23 -13.86
C GLN A 270 -1.92 -7.13 -14.74
N TYR A 271 -0.79 -6.55 -14.33
CA TYR A 271 -0.08 -5.53 -15.10
C TYR A 271 0.36 -6.08 -16.46
N ASN A 272 0.98 -7.24 -16.53
CA ASN A 272 1.43 -7.83 -17.78
C ASN A 272 0.27 -8.10 -18.75
N ASN A 273 -0.84 -8.65 -18.25
CA ASN A 273 -2.05 -8.86 -19.05
C ASN A 273 -2.62 -7.52 -19.56
N TRP A 274 -2.61 -6.51 -18.71
CA TRP A 274 -3.08 -5.15 -19.05
C TRP A 274 -2.20 -4.51 -20.14
N ILE A 275 -0.87 -4.69 -20.10
CA ILE A 275 0.07 -4.25 -21.15
C ILE A 275 -0.26 -4.94 -22.49
N GLU A 276 -0.55 -6.24 -22.50
CA GLU A 276 -0.92 -6.95 -23.73
C GLU A 276 -2.26 -6.45 -24.30
N GLU A 277 -3.22 -6.07 -23.46
CA GLU A 277 -4.47 -5.46 -23.90
C GLU A 277 -4.25 -4.05 -24.47
N ILE A 278 -3.33 -3.25 -23.92
CA ILE A 278 -2.94 -1.96 -24.52
C ILE A 278 -2.40 -2.17 -25.93
N ARG A 279 -1.52 -3.18 -26.15
CA ARG A 279 -0.95 -3.52 -27.45
C ARG A 279 -2.00 -3.82 -28.52
N LYS A 280 -3.11 -4.45 -28.13
CA LYS A 280 -4.22 -4.85 -29.04
C LYS A 280 -5.21 -3.72 -29.29
N ASN A 281 -5.22 -2.65 -28.48
CA ASN A 281 -6.25 -1.64 -28.51
C ASN A 281 -5.87 -0.49 -29.46
N PRO A 282 -6.61 -0.28 -30.57
CA PRO A 282 -6.28 0.76 -31.56
C PRO A 282 -6.23 2.18 -30.99
N ARG A 283 -7.03 2.46 -29.96
CA ARG A 283 -7.07 3.78 -29.29
C ARG A 283 -5.73 4.11 -28.63
N TYR A 284 -5.02 3.09 -28.12
CA TYR A 284 -3.77 3.25 -27.37
C TYR A 284 -2.52 2.88 -28.19
N LYS A 285 -2.63 2.81 -29.53
CA LYS A 285 -1.54 2.44 -30.44
C LYS A 285 -0.27 3.28 -30.30
N ASN A 286 -0.39 4.50 -29.80
CA ASN A 286 0.72 5.45 -29.62
C ASN A 286 1.34 5.38 -28.22
N VAL A 287 0.86 4.51 -27.33
CA VAL A 287 1.47 4.31 -26.02
C VAL A 287 2.76 3.52 -26.20
N GLU A 288 3.87 4.08 -25.73
CA GLU A 288 5.16 3.39 -25.70
C GLU A 288 5.15 2.31 -24.61
N LEU A 289 5.33 1.08 -25.00
CA LEU A 289 5.25 -0.07 -24.12
C LEU A 289 6.62 -0.70 -23.90
N PRO A 290 6.87 -1.32 -22.74
CA PRO A 290 8.09 -2.08 -22.52
C PRO A 290 8.20 -3.24 -23.54
N GLU A 291 9.44 -3.62 -23.86
CA GLU A 291 9.69 -4.77 -24.72
C GLU A 291 9.10 -6.04 -24.10
N ARG A 292 8.73 -7.01 -24.95
CA ARG A 292 8.33 -8.34 -24.48
C ARG A 292 9.56 -9.05 -23.92
N ASN A 293 9.48 -9.46 -22.66
CA ASN A 293 10.47 -10.35 -22.06
C ASN A 293 10.33 -11.77 -22.61
#